data_d2dd0e047c71897e405d26b31f34ac5d
#
_entry.id   d2dd0e047c71897e405d26b31f34ac5d
#
_cell.length_a   1.000
_cell.length_b   1.000
_cell.length_c   1.000
_cell.angle_alpha   90.00
_cell.angle_beta   90.00
_cell.angle_gamma   90.00
#
_symmetry.space_group_name_H-M   'P 1'
#
loop_
_entity.id
_entity.type
_entity.pdbx_description
1 polymer ?
#
loop_
_entity_poly.entity_id
_entity_poly.type
_entity_poly.pdbx_seq_one_letter_code
_entity_poly.pdbx_strand_id
1 'polypeptide(L)'
;MTSVVTELLKKMTKKELFELAGQKGITVPINWSEQLLVDLLSLNVSVNDINKKKTSNYKIKPRGSPILQTRDLVKNFDEVTAVDKLNLEIMEGELFSLLGPNGAGKTTTISILTGILKPTNGTATIAGFDVTENMNEIKKLIGVCPQEAAVFQFLNAKENIELIGSLHSLSKKEIEERTTGFLELLGLTEASRRKAGGYSGGMLRKLNLMMALINDPKIAFLDEPTVGMDARSRRNTWEFIGSLKGENKTIILTTHYIEEAETLSDRVGIIDSGKLIEIGTPEELKNKYSVKNLEQVFLNITGRRITEGL
;
A
#
# COMPACT_ATOMS: atom_id res chain seq x y z
N MET A 1 11.73 -3.76 -38.06
CA MET A 1 10.84 -4.30 -37.01
C MET A 1 10.86 -3.48 -35.73
N THR A 2 11.97 -2.88 -35.35
CA THR A 2 12.12 -2.03 -34.14
C THR A 2 11.18 -0.79 -34.13
N SER A 3 10.84 -0.23 -35.28
CA SER A 3 10.00 0.97 -35.40
C SER A 3 8.54 0.76 -34.97
N VAL A 4 7.92 -0.37 -35.31
CA VAL A 4 6.50 -0.65 -35.01
C VAL A 4 6.31 -0.93 -33.52
N VAL A 5 7.22 -1.67 -32.91
CA VAL A 5 7.21 -1.93 -31.45
C VAL A 5 7.35 -0.63 -30.68
N THR A 6 8.31 0.21 -31.06
CA THR A 6 8.55 1.51 -30.42
C THR A 6 7.33 2.44 -30.52
N GLU A 7 6.64 2.47 -31.67
CA GLU A 7 5.43 3.27 -31.83
C GLU A 7 4.25 2.76 -30.98
N LEU A 8 4.13 1.44 -30.82
CA LEU A 8 3.11 0.85 -29.96
C LEU A 8 3.39 1.14 -28.47
N LEU A 9 4.64 1.03 -28.06
CA LEU A 9 5.07 1.33 -26.68
C LEU A 9 4.87 2.81 -26.33
N LYS A 10 5.13 3.74 -27.24
CA LYS A 10 4.88 5.18 -27.04
C LYS A 10 3.41 5.56 -26.82
N LYS A 11 2.47 4.69 -27.18
CA LYS A 11 1.03 4.86 -26.94
C LYS A 11 0.58 4.31 -25.57
N MET A 12 1.47 3.68 -24.85
CA MET A 12 1.20 3.11 -23.54
C MET A 12 1.51 4.13 -22.46
N THR A 13 0.73 4.12 -21.40
CA THR A 13 1.01 4.90 -20.19
C THR A 13 2.25 4.36 -19.48
N LYS A 14 2.89 5.18 -18.67
CA LYS A 14 4.05 4.78 -17.86
C LYS A 14 3.77 3.51 -17.04
N LYS A 15 2.57 3.41 -16.45
CA LYS A 15 2.10 2.24 -15.70
C LYS A 15 2.11 0.97 -16.56
N GLU A 16 1.56 1.07 -17.76
CA GLU A 16 1.52 -0.06 -18.69
C GLU A 16 2.91 -0.52 -19.14
N LEU A 17 3.84 0.41 -19.29
CA LEU A 17 5.23 0.10 -19.60
C LEU A 17 5.93 -0.63 -18.46
N PHE A 18 5.72 -0.21 -17.19
CA PHE A 18 6.24 -0.91 -16.01
C PHE A 18 5.67 -2.32 -15.87
N GLU A 19 4.35 -2.49 -16.06
CA GLU A 19 3.72 -3.80 -16.02
C GLU A 19 4.26 -4.74 -17.11
N LEU A 20 4.51 -4.21 -18.30
CA LEU A 20 5.07 -4.99 -19.40
C LEU A 20 6.53 -5.39 -19.12
N ALA A 21 7.32 -4.50 -18.53
CA ALA A 21 8.68 -4.82 -18.07
C ALA A 21 8.67 -5.95 -17.04
N GLY A 22 7.81 -5.87 -16.02
CA GLY A 22 7.64 -6.90 -15.00
C GLY A 22 7.24 -8.26 -15.58
N GLN A 23 6.33 -8.29 -16.56
CA GLN A 23 5.94 -9.53 -17.26
C GLN A 23 7.10 -10.19 -18.00
N LYS A 24 8.10 -9.40 -18.39
CA LYS A 24 9.32 -9.88 -19.08
C LYS A 24 10.46 -10.20 -18.13
N GLY A 25 10.23 -10.09 -16.81
CA GLY A 25 11.28 -10.31 -15.82
C GLY A 25 12.35 -9.21 -15.82
N ILE A 26 12.03 -8.05 -16.41
CA ILE A 26 12.94 -6.89 -16.49
C ILE A 26 12.67 -6.03 -15.26
N THR A 27 13.62 -5.96 -14.36
CA THR A 27 13.57 -5.06 -13.21
C THR A 27 14.00 -3.66 -13.65
N VAL A 28 13.12 -2.68 -13.48
CA VAL A 28 13.38 -1.29 -13.83
C VAL A 28 13.16 -0.40 -12.61
N PRO A 29 14.03 0.59 -12.36
CA PRO A 29 13.83 1.56 -11.28
C PRO A 29 12.55 2.38 -11.49
N ILE A 30 11.82 2.66 -10.42
CA ILE A 30 10.54 3.41 -10.45
C ILE A 30 10.71 4.82 -11.05
N ASN A 31 11.87 5.41 -10.90
CA ASN A 31 12.18 6.76 -11.35
C ASN A 31 12.48 6.88 -12.85
N TRP A 32 12.43 5.79 -13.61
CA TRP A 32 12.68 5.86 -15.05
C TRP A 32 11.60 6.67 -15.77
N SER A 33 12.05 7.51 -16.72
CA SER A 33 11.15 8.23 -17.60
C SER A 33 10.43 7.26 -18.57
N GLU A 34 9.28 7.68 -19.09
CA GLU A 34 8.57 6.89 -20.13
C GLU A 34 9.47 6.57 -21.32
N GLN A 35 10.32 7.52 -21.70
CA GLN A 35 11.24 7.34 -22.83
C GLN A 35 12.26 6.23 -22.56
N LEU A 36 12.86 6.20 -21.36
CA LEU A 36 13.80 5.14 -20.98
C LEU A 36 13.13 3.76 -20.92
N LEU A 37 11.89 3.69 -20.46
CA LEU A 37 11.10 2.46 -20.46
C LEU A 37 10.79 1.99 -21.90
N VAL A 38 10.38 2.91 -22.76
CA VAL A 38 10.14 2.61 -24.18
C VAL A 38 11.41 2.10 -24.87
N ASP A 39 12.56 2.74 -24.61
CA ASP A 39 13.83 2.35 -25.23
C ASP A 39 14.27 0.96 -24.74
N LEU A 40 14.19 0.66 -23.45
CA LEU A 40 14.51 -0.65 -22.91
C LEU A 40 13.57 -1.75 -23.43
N LEU A 41 12.26 -1.49 -23.42
CA LEU A 41 11.25 -2.45 -23.85
C LEU A 41 11.31 -2.69 -25.35
N SER A 42 11.66 -1.69 -26.16
CA SER A 42 11.81 -1.83 -27.61
C SER A 42 12.87 -2.86 -28.03
N LEU A 43 13.85 -3.12 -27.15
CA LEU A 43 14.90 -4.11 -27.34
C LEU A 43 14.48 -5.52 -26.89
N ASN A 44 13.49 -5.62 -26.00
CA ASN A 44 13.17 -6.85 -25.27
C ASN A 44 11.75 -7.39 -25.48
N VAL A 45 10.91 -6.68 -26.25
CA VAL A 45 9.47 -6.96 -26.41
C VAL A 45 9.10 -7.08 -27.88
N SER A 46 8.21 -8.01 -28.21
CA SER A 46 7.63 -8.18 -29.55
C SER A 46 6.22 -7.57 -29.64
N VAL A 47 5.74 -7.36 -30.87
CA VAL A 47 4.35 -6.92 -31.15
C VAL A 47 3.33 -7.87 -30.51
N ASN A 48 3.61 -9.18 -30.48
CA ASN A 48 2.74 -10.18 -29.89
C ASN A 48 2.62 -10.04 -28.36
N ASP A 49 3.68 -9.60 -27.70
CA ASP A 49 3.67 -9.35 -26.26
C ASP A 49 2.78 -8.17 -25.88
N ILE A 50 2.77 -7.13 -26.71
CA ILE A 50 1.92 -5.95 -26.52
C ILE A 50 0.45 -6.27 -26.79
N ASN A 51 0.16 -7.08 -27.80
CA ASN A 51 -1.21 -7.44 -28.17
C ASN A 51 -1.87 -8.45 -27.21
N LYS A 52 -1.09 -9.31 -26.55
CA LYS A 52 -1.59 -10.24 -25.52
C LYS A 52 -2.24 -9.53 -24.33
N LYS A 53 -1.90 -8.26 -24.09
CA LYS A 53 -2.46 -7.46 -23.00
C LYS A 53 -3.95 -7.11 -23.18
N LYS A 54 -4.45 -7.08 -24.40
CA LYS A 54 -5.86 -6.75 -24.69
C LYS A 54 -6.88 -7.85 -24.34
N THR A 55 -6.42 -9.05 -24.01
CA THR A 55 -7.28 -10.22 -23.76
C THR A 55 -7.03 -10.96 -22.45
N SER A 56 -6.19 -10.42 -21.58
CA SER A 56 -5.89 -11.04 -20.30
C SER A 56 -6.94 -10.67 -19.25
N ASN A 57 -7.99 -11.49 -19.14
CA ASN A 57 -8.73 -11.63 -17.89
C ASN A 57 -7.74 -12.05 -16.79
N TYR A 58 -7.48 -11.18 -15.83
CA TYR A 58 -6.66 -11.46 -14.66
C TYR A 58 -7.30 -12.60 -13.86
N LYS A 59 -6.92 -13.83 -14.16
CA LYS A 59 -7.03 -14.91 -13.18
C LYS A 59 -5.89 -14.71 -12.19
N ILE A 60 -6.22 -14.26 -10.99
CA ILE A 60 -5.30 -14.22 -9.85
C ILE A 60 -4.78 -15.65 -9.67
N LYS A 61 -3.50 -15.88 -10.00
CA LYS A 61 -2.82 -17.11 -9.56
C LYS A 61 -2.66 -16.98 -8.05
N PRO A 62 -2.99 -18.00 -7.24
CA PRO A 62 -2.66 -18.00 -5.83
C PRO A 62 -1.13 -17.86 -5.71
N ARG A 63 -0.68 -16.68 -5.30
CA ARG A 63 0.73 -16.38 -5.08
C ARG A 63 1.08 -16.88 -3.68
N GLY A 64 1.96 -17.86 -3.61
CA GLY A 64 2.76 -18.18 -2.42
C GLY A 64 2.02 -18.55 -1.14
N SER A 65 2.81 -18.79 -0.12
CA SER A 65 2.35 -18.96 1.26
C SER A 65 1.88 -17.62 1.82
N PRO A 66 0.93 -17.61 2.78
CA PRO A 66 0.54 -16.37 3.45
C PRO A 66 1.73 -15.76 4.17
N ILE A 67 1.99 -14.47 3.91
CA ILE A 67 3.07 -13.71 4.55
C ILE A 67 2.64 -13.15 5.90
N LEU A 68 1.34 -12.95 6.10
CA LEU A 68 0.74 -12.51 7.35
C LEU A 68 -0.45 -13.39 7.69
N GLN A 69 -0.50 -13.87 8.93
CA GLN A 69 -1.62 -14.63 9.48
C GLN A 69 -1.99 -14.15 10.87
N THR A 70 -3.28 -14.06 11.17
CA THR A 70 -3.78 -13.89 12.54
C THR A 70 -4.73 -15.03 12.89
N ARG A 71 -4.72 -15.48 14.14
CA ARG A 71 -5.60 -16.53 14.64
C ARG A 71 -6.23 -16.07 15.94
N ASP A 72 -7.56 -15.91 15.90
CA ASP A 72 -8.39 -15.47 17.02
C ASP A 72 -7.80 -14.25 17.75
N LEU A 73 -7.27 -13.29 16.97
CA LEU A 73 -6.58 -12.12 17.50
C LEU A 73 -7.58 -11.22 18.23
N VAL A 74 -7.30 -10.92 19.49
CA VAL A 74 -8.15 -10.10 20.37
C VAL A 74 -7.35 -8.96 20.95
N LYS A 75 -7.97 -7.78 21.01
CA LYS A 75 -7.49 -6.63 21.78
C LYS A 75 -8.61 -5.99 22.55
N ASN A 76 -8.46 -6.01 23.87
CA ASN A 76 -9.34 -5.31 24.80
C ASN A 76 -8.61 -4.08 25.38
N PHE A 77 -9.37 -3.00 25.53
CA PHE A 77 -9.01 -1.82 26.29
C PHE A 77 -10.11 -1.64 27.35
N ASP A 78 -9.81 -1.93 28.58
CA ASP A 78 -10.79 -1.96 29.68
C ASP A 78 -12.04 -2.74 29.28
N GLU A 79 -13.20 -2.07 29.19
CA GLU A 79 -14.49 -2.66 28.82
C GLU A 79 -14.72 -2.74 27.30
N VAL A 80 -13.80 -2.20 26.48
CA VAL A 80 -13.99 -2.13 25.02
C VAL A 80 -13.16 -3.20 24.32
N THR A 81 -13.82 -4.08 23.56
CA THR A 81 -13.16 -5.02 22.65
C THR A 81 -12.92 -4.33 21.30
N ALA A 82 -11.70 -3.85 21.06
CA ALA A 82 -11.33 -3.12 19.85
C ALA A 82 -11.03 -4.06 18.66
N VAL A 83 -10.57 -5.29 18.93
CA VAL A 83 -10.40 -6.37 17.95
C VAL A 83 -10.94 -7.64 18.58
N ASP A 84 -11.87 -8.31 17.90
CA ASP A 84 -12.57 -9.48 18.39
C ASP A 84 -12.40 -10.68 17.46
N LYS A 85 -11.53 -11.61 17.87
CA LYS A 85 -11.21 -12.89 17.18
C LYS A 85 -10.94 -12.71 15.69
N LEU A 86 -10.10 -11.72 15.35
CA LEU A 86 -9.73 -11.44 13.97
C LEU A 86 -8.88 -12.60 13.40
N ASN A 87 -9.43 -13.26 12.38
CA ASN A 87 -8.74 -14.28 11.59
C ASN A 87 -8.49 -13.74 10.18
N LEU A 88 -7.23 -13.53 9.84
CA LEU A 88 -6.82 -12.89 8.59
C LEU A 88 -5.62 -13.61 7.99
N GLU A 89 -5.65 -13.81 6.67
CA GLU A 89 -4.52 -14.30 5.89
C GLU A 89 -4.26 -13.36 4.72
N ILE A 90 -3.03 -12.85 4.63
CA ILE A 90 -2.59 -11.99 3.53
C ILE A 90 -1.46 -12.68 2.79
N MET A 91 -1.57 -12.73 1.47
CA MET A 91 -0.61 -13.43 0.62
C MET A 91 0.58 -12.53 0.28
N GLU A 92 1.74 -13.15 0.02
CA GLU A 92 2.93 -12.39 -0.41
C GLU A 92 2.68 -11.67 -1.75
N GLY A 93 3.04 -10.39 -1.83
CA GLY A 93 2.86 -9.54 -3.01
C GLY A 93 1.42 -9.06 -3.23
N GLU A 94 0.53 -9.23 -2.23
CA GLU A 94 -0.86 -8.77 -2.26
C GLU A 94 -0.97 -7.32 -1.80
N LEU A 95 -1.82 -6.53 -2.45
CA LEU A 95 -2.34 -5.30 -1.88
C LEU A 95 -3.69 -5.61 -1.22
N PHE A 96 -3.69 -5.66 0.09
CA PHE A 96 -4.85 -5.95 0.91
C PHE A 96 -5.36 -4.69 1.60
N SER A 97 -6.65 -4.40 1.51
CA SER A 97 -7.29 -3.32 2.26
C SER A 97 -8.16 -3.82 3.39
N LEU A 98 -7.99 -3.25 4.56
CA LEU A 98 -8.91 -3.39 5.69
C LEU A 98 -9.86 -2.19 5.69
N LEU A 99 -11.08 -2.39 5.17
CA LEU A 99 -12.10 -1.36 4.98
C LEU A 99 -13.07 -1.35 6.15
N GLY A 100 -13.32 -0.19 6.74
CA GLY A 100 -14.32 -0.05 7.81
C GLY A 100 -14.42 1.38 8.33
N PRO A 101 -15.47 1.70 9.11
CA PRO A 101 -15.67 3.03 9.68
C PRO A 101 -14.60 3.36 10.74
N ASN A 102 -14.60 4.60 11.18
CA ASN A 102 -13.79 5.01 12.32
C ASN A 102 -14.23 4.24 13.57
N GLY A 103 -13.25 3.78 14.36
CA GLY A 103 -13.52 2.93 15.54
C GLY A 103 -13.78 1.45 15.23
N ALA A 104 -13.71 1.00 13.97
CA ALA A 104 -13.91 -0.41 13.62
C ALA A 104 -12.77 -1.36 14.06
N GLY A 105 -11.64 -0.85 14.57
CA GLY A 105 -10.49 -1.65 14.99
C GLY A 105 -9.33 -1.69 14.00
N LYS A 106 -9.37 -0.94 12.89
CA LYS A 106 -8.34 -0.91 11.84
C LYS A 106 -6.95 -0.55 12.37
N THR A 107 -6.81 0.66 12.95
CA THR A 107 -5.56 1.17 13.53
C THR A 107 -5.07 0.28 14.67
N THR A 108 -5.97 -0.26 15.50
CA THR A 108 -5.62 -1.20 16.55
C THR A 108 -5.02 -2.48 15.98
N THR A 109 -5.59 -3.01 14.91
CA THR A 109 -5.05 -4.18 14.21
C THR A 109 -3.65 -3.90 13.68
N ILE A 110 -3.45 -2.78 12.96
CA ILE A 110 -2.11 -2.36 12.49
C ILE A 110 -1.13 -2.23 13.66
N SER A 111 -1.55 -1.59 14.76
CA SER A 111 -0.70 -1.38 15.93
C SER A 111 -0.23 -2.69 16.58
N ILE A 112 -1.06 -3.73 16.57
CA ILE A 112 -0.65 -5.06 17.03
C ILE A 112 0.36 -5.68 16.05
N LEU A 113 0.05 -5.68 14.78
CA LEU A 113 0.89 -6.28 13.74
C LEU A 113 2.27 -5.63 13.63
N THR A 114 2.36 -4.33 13.93
CA THR A 114 3.62 -3.57 13.91
C THR A 114 4.34 -3.52 15.27
N GLY A 115 3.79 -4.17 16.30
CA GLY A 115 4.40 -4.30 17.63
C GLY A 115 4.29 -3.06 18.51
N ILE A 116 3.42 -2.11 18.16
CA ILE A 116 3.10 -0.94 18.99
C ILE A 116 2.23 -1.38 20.18
N LEU A 117 1.30 -2.31 19.94
CA LEU A 117 0.42 -2.88 20.95
C LEU A 117 0.61 -4.40 21.05
N LYS A 118 0.51 -4.93 22.27
CA LYS A 118 0.42 -6.38 22.47
C LYS A 118 -1.03 -6.83 22.34
N PRO A 119 -1.31 -7.97 21.71
CA PRO A 119 -2.65 -8.56 21.73
C PRO A 119 -3.04 -8.96 23.15
N THR A 120 -4.34 -9.01 23.43
CA THR A 120 -4.89 -9.55 24.69
C THR A 120 -4.95 -11.08 24.60
N ASN A 121 -5.37 -11.61 23.45
CA ASN A 121 -5.41 -13.03 23.14
C ASN A 121 -5.16 -13.28 21.66
N GLY A 122 -4.97 -14.55 21.28
CA GLY A 122 -4.73 -14.96 19.92
C GLY A 122 -3.27 -14.78 19.52
N THR A 123 -2.97 -15.04 18.25
CA THR A 123 -1.61 -14.97 17.71
C THR A 123 -1.61 -14.23 16.37
N ALA A 124 -0.46 -13.65 16.04
CA ALA A 124 -0.21 -13.11 14.71
C ALA A 124 1.21 -13.42 14.29
N THR A 125 1.38 -13.81 13.03
CA THR A 125 2.70 -14.08 12.43
C THR A 125 2.89 -13.25 11.18
N ILE A 126 4.12 -12.77 10.97
CA ILE A 126 4.55 -12.00 9.79
C ILE A 126 5.83 -12.64 9.26
N ALA A 127 5.82 -13.06 8.00
CA ALA A 127 6.92 -13.77 7.36
C ALA A 127 7.44 -14.97 8.19
N GLY A 128 6.52 -15.67 8.90
CA GLY A 128 6.83 -16.80 9.78
C GLY A 128 7.27 -16.43 11.19
N PHE A 129 7.44 -15.14 11.51
CA PHE A 129 7.84 -14.64 12.83
C PHE A 129 6.62 -14.26 13.66
N ASP A 130 6.58 -14.66 14.94
CA ASP A 130 5.54 -14.25 15.88
C ASP A 130 5.70 -12.78 16.28
N VAL A 131 4.61 -12.00 16.26
CA VAL A 131 4.64 -10.55 16.54
C VAL A 131 4.95 -10.22 17.99
N THR A 132 4.76 -11.17 18.91
CA THR A 132 5.04 -10.95 20.35
C THR A 132 6.47 -11.34 20.74
N GLU A 133 7.06 -12.28 20.01
CA GLU A 133 8.38 -12.86 20.35
C GLU A 133 9.50 -12.33 19.44
N ASN A 134 9.21 -12.13 18.14
CA ASN A 134 10.22 -11.89 17.12
C ASN A 134 10.14 -10.50 16.47
N MET A 135 9.62 -9.48 17.19
CA MET A 135 9.38 -8.15 16.63
C MET A 135 10.65 -7.49 16.04
N ASN A 136 11.84 -7.78 16.58
CA ASN A 136 13.09 -7.24 16.04
C ASN A 136 13.40 -7.74 14.62
N GLU A 137 13.04 -8.98 14.29
CA GLU A 137 13.17 -9.51 12.93
C GLU A 137 12.09 -8.94 12.02
N ILE A 138 10.86 -8.83 12.53
CA ILE A 138 9.73 -8.24 11.78
C ILE A 138 10.04 -6.79 11.39
N LYS A 139 10.58 -5.97 12.31
CA LYS A 139 10.93 -4.55 12.05
C LYS A 139 11.90 -4.36 10.90
N LYS A 140 12.73 -5.35 10.57
CA LYS A 140 13.65 -5.30 9.43
C LYS A 140 12.93 -5.48 8.09
N LEU A 141 11.74 -6.09 8.10
CA LEU A 141 10.96 -6.46 6.93
C LEU A 141 9.82 -5.48 6.63
N ILE A 142 9.43 -4.67 7.61
CA ILE A 142 8.25 -3.82 7.50
C ILE A 142 8.60 -2.34 7.37
N GLY A 143 7.69 -1.61 6.70
CA GLY A 143 7.60 -0.15 6.76
C GLY A 143 6.22 0.24 7.27
N VAL A 144 6.14 1.27 8.08
CA VAL A 144 4.89 1.68 8.74
C VAL A 144 4.62 3.16 8.48
N CYS A 145 3.50 3.44 7.84
CA CYS A 145 2.96 4.79 7.67
C CYS A 145 1.76 4.93 8.62
N PRO A 146 1.94 5.49 9.83
CA PRO A 146 0.88 5.63 10.80
C PRO A 146 -0.16 6.70 10.39
N GLN A 147 -1.35 6.62 10.97
CA GLN A 147 -2.45 7.54 10.72
C GLN A 147 -2.05 8.99 11.07
N GLU A 148 -1.38 9.24 12.17
CA GLU A 148 -0.78 10.54 12.46
C GLU A 148 0.59 10.63 11.80
N ALA A 149 0.85 11.75 11.10
CA ALA A 149 2.11 11.93 10.43
C ALA A 149 3.27 12.04 11.43
N ALA A 150 4.12 11.02 11.48
CA ALA A 150 5.29 10.96 12.35
C ALA A 150 6.47 11.77 11.76
N VAL A 151 6.21 13.04 11.43
CA VAL A 151 7.15 13.95 10.75
C VAL A 151 7.77 14.93 11.73
N PHE A 152 9.10 15.07 11.69
CA PHE A 152 9.82 16.07 12.47
C PHE A 152 9.68 17.45 11.81
N GLN A 153 8.87 18.32 12.39
CA GLN A 153 8.46 19.60 11.80
C GLN A 153 9.60 20.59 11.61
N PHE A 154 10.67 20.50 12.40
CA PHE A 154 11.85 21.36 12.30
C PHE A 154 12.85 20.92 11.24
N LEU A 155 12.69 19.71 10.69
CA LEU A 155 13.47 19.16 9.59
C LEU A 155 12.75 19.40 8.25
N ASN A 156 13.50 19.47 7.17
CA ASN A 156 12.94 19.46 5.82
C ASN A 156 12.65 18.00 5.36
N ALA A 157 12.09 17.82 4.15
CA ALA A 157 11.73 16.48 3.68
C ALA A 157 12.94 15.54 3.58
N LYS A 158 14.05 16.02 3.02
CA LYS A 158 15.27 15.21 2.86
C LYS A 158 15.85 14.80 4.22
N GLU A 159 15.94 15.73 5.16
CA GLU A 159 16.42 15.49 6.52
C GLU A 159 15.54 14.48 7.29
N ASN A 160 14.21 14.57 7.14
CA ASN A 160 13.28 13.58 7.71
C ASN A 160 13.55 12.17 7.16
N ILE A 161 13.67 12.05 5.84
CA ILE A 161 13.91 10.77 5.18
C ILE A 161 15.30 10.23 5.51
N GLU A 162 16.33 11.10 5.53
CA GLU A 162 17.70 10.73 5.90
C GLU A 162 17.78 10.19 7.33
N LEU A 163 17.07 10.82 8.26
CA LEU A 163 17.00 10.36 9.64
C LEU A 163 16.47 8.92 9.71
N ILE A 164 15.34 8.63 9.06
CA ILE A 164 14.73 7.30 9.08
C ILE A 164 15.62 6.29 8.33
N GLY A 165 16.14 6.66 7.15
CA GLY A 165 17.04 5.80 6.40
C GLY A 165 18.29 5.42 7.19
N SER A 166 18.85 6.38 7.95
CA SER A 166 20.00 6.15 8.82
C SER A 166 19.69 5.20 9.98
N LEU A 167 18.48 5.28 10.57
CA LEU A 167 18.03 4.33 11.60
C LEU A 167 17.91 2.90 11.05
N HIS A 168 17.63 2.75 9.76
CA HIS A 168 17.66 1.47 9.06
C HIS A 168 19.05 1.08 8.52
N SER A 169 20.10 1.80 8.88
CA SER A 169 21.50 1.55 8.46
C SER A 169 21.71 1.61 6.94
N LEU A 170 20.89 2.38 6.23
CA LEU A 170 21.08 2.63 4.80
C LEU A 170 22.29 3.55 4.57
N SER A 171 23.01 3.33 3.48
CA SER A 171 24.07 4.23 3.06
C SER A 171 23.50 5.58 2.59
N LYS A 172 24.31 6.65 2.70
CA LYS A 172 23.90 7.98 2.21
C LYS A 172 23.49 7.98 0.73
N LYS A 173 24.18 7.18 -0.09
CA LYS A 173 23.90 7.04 -1.51
C LYS A 173 22.51 6.44 -1.75
N GLU A 174 22.18 5.34 -1.06
CA GLU A 174 20.86 4.70 -1.16
C GLU A 174 19.74 5.64 -0.70
N ILE A 175 19.97 6.36 0.39
CA ILE A 175 19.01 7.34 0.91
C ILE A 175 18.77 8.45 -0.13
N GLU A 176 19.82 9.01 -0.70
CA GLU A 176 19.73 10.11 -1.67
C GLU A 176 19.03 9.68 -2.96
N GLU A 177 19.37 8.51 -3.50
CA GLU A 177 18.75 7.96 -4.71
C GLU A 177 17.25 7.72 -4.50
N ARG A 178 16.87 7.03 -3.42
CA ARG A 178 15.47 6.74 -3.10
C ARG A 178 14.69 8.02 -2.78
N THR A 179 15.28 8.94 -2.02
CA THR A 179 14.64 10.23 -1.67
C THR A 179 14.33 11.04 -2.92
N THR A 180 15.26 11.11 -3.86
CA THR A 180 15.05 11.86 -5.11
C THR A 180 13.87 11.28 -5.89
N GLY A 181 13.83 9.96 -6.08
CA GLY A 181 12.72 9.29 -6.76
C GLY A 181 11.37 9.51 -6.07
N PHE A 182 11.30 9.40 -4.75
CA PHE A 182 10.07 9.64 -4.00
C PHE A 182 9.57 11.07 -4.09
N LEU A 183 10.47 12.06 -3.98
CA LEU A 183 10.12 13.47 -4.09
C LEU A 183 9.53 13.81 -5.46
N GLU A 184 10.07 13.25 -6.53
CA GLU A 184 9.56 13.42 -7.89
C GLU A 184 8.18 12.75 -8.04
N LEU A 185 8.05 11.48 -7.70
CA LEU A 185 6.83 10.69 -7.85
C LEU A 185 5.64 11.28 -7.07
N LEU A 186 5.91 11.79 -5.86
CA LEU A 186 4.87 12.35 -5.00
C LEU A 186 4.73 13.88 -5.12
N GLY A 187 5.52 14.52 -6.02
CA GLY A 187 5.41 15.95 -6.34
C GLY A 187 5.81 16.86 -5.17
N LEU A 188 6.87 16.49 -4.42
CA LEU A 188 7.39 17.29 -3.30
C LEU A 188 8.79 17.89 -3.57
N THR A 189 9.32 17.78 -4.79
CA THR A 189 10.66 18.24 -5.15
C THR A 189 10.89 19.72 -4.82
N GLU A 190 9.97 20.60 -5.21
CA GLU A 190 10.08 22.06 -4.96
C GLU A 190 10.02 22.40 -3.46
N ALA A 191 9.21 21.66 -2.70
CA ALA A 191 9.06 21.88 -1.27
C ALA A 191 10.15 21.19 -0.43
N SER A 192 10.98 20.35 -1.03
CA SER A 192 11.91 19.45 -0.32
C SER A 192 12.91 20.13 0.60
N ARG A 193 13.25 21.41 0.31
CA ARG A 193 14.18 22.22 1.12
C ARG A 193 13.48 23.02 2.22
N ARG A 194 12.16 23.13 2.19
CA ARG A 194 11.37 23.85 3.19
C ARG A 194 11.15 22.96 4.40
N LYS A 195 11.14 23.54 5.61
CA LYS A 195 10.82 22.81 6.85
C LYS A 195 9.41 22.20 6.79
N ALA A 196 9.28 20.97 7.25
CA ALA A 196 8.02 20.22 7.19
C ALA A 196 6.90 20.85 8.03
N GLY A 197 7.20 21.65 9.05
CA GLY A 197 6.21 22.43 9.79
C GLY A 197 5.42 23.44 8.94
N GLY A 198 5.90 23.78 7.75
CA GLY A 198 5.17 24.62 6.77
C GLY A 198 4.47 23.82 5.67
N TYR A 199 4.36 22.50 5.79
CA TYR A 199 3.67 21.63 4.82
C TYR A 199 2.17 21.61 5.06
N SER A 200 1.39 21.44 3.97
CA SER A 200 -0.03 21.10 4.10
C SER A 200 -0.20 19.67 4.65
N GLY A 201 -1.39 19.34 5.16
CA GLY A 201 -1.70 17.99 5.63
C GLY A 201 -1.39 16.91 4.59
N GLY A 202 -1.77 17.14 3.32
CA GLY A 202 -1.46 16.22 2.23
C GLY A 202 0.04 16.08 1.97
N MET A 203 0.83 17.16 2.10
CA MET A 203 2.29 17.09 1.97
C MET A 203 2.94 16.31 3.13
N LEU A 204 2.45 16.48 4.35
CA LEU A 204 2.91 15.71 5.52
C LEU A 204 2.61 14.23 5.35
N ARG A 205 1.43 13.88 4.82
CA ARG A 205 1.06 12.48 4.51
C ARG A 205 1.99 11.86 3.47
N LYS A 206 2.28 12.58 2.39
CA LYS A 206 3.22 12.12 1.37
C LYS A 206 4.62 11.91 1.95
N LEU A 207 5.10 12.83 2.78
CA LEU A 207 6.38 12.69 3.46
C LEU A 207 6.39 11.47 4.41
N ASN A 208 5.33 11.29 5.19
CA ASN A 208 5.17 10.14 6.08
C ASN A 208 5.23 8.81 5.29
N LEU A 209 4.56 8.75 4.13
CA LEU A 209 4.61 7.60 3.24
C LEU A 209 6.03 7.33 2.69
N MET A 210 6.77 8.37 2.28
CA MET A 210 8.17 8.24 1.85
C MET A 210 9.05 7.68 2.98
N MET A 211 8.89 8.19 4.20
CA MET A 211 9.63 7.73 5.37
C MET A 211 9.35 6.25 5.67
N ALA A 212 8.10 5.80 5.53
CA ALA A 212 7.70 4.42 5.73
C ALA A 212 8.30 3.45 4.68
N LEU A 213 8.67 3.94 3.51
CA LEU A 213 9.14 3.14 2.39
C LEU A 213 10.64 3.25 2.12
N ILE A 214 11.36 4.11 2.85
CA ILE A 214 12.77 4.39 2.56
C ILE A 214 13.68 3.17 2.72
N ASN A 215 13.36 2.27 3.65
CA ASN A 215 14.10 1.04 3.89
C ASN A 215 13.79 -0.08 2.89
N ASP A 216 12.98 0.20 1.86
CA ASP A 216 12.55 -0.78 0.86
C ASP A 216 11.90 -2.03 1.48
N PRO A 217 10.85 -1.86 2.28
CA PRO A 217 10.29 -2.94 3.07
C PRO A 217 9.64 -4.02 2.21
N LYS A 218 9.70 -5.26 2.68
CA LYS A 218 8.97 -6.39 2.07
C LYS A 218 7.46 -6.24 2.28
N ILE A 219 7.06 -5.65 3.41
CA ILE A 219 5.66 -5.43 3.79
C ILE A 219 5.48 -3.98 4.22
N ALA A 220 4.55 -3.27 3.60
CA ALA A 220 4.18 -1.91 3.97
C ALA A 220 2.81 -1.87 4.67
N PHE A 221 2.77 -1.34 5.88
CA PHE A 221 1.55 -1.05 6.62
C PHE A 221 1.22 0.43 6.45
N LEU A 222 0.08 0.74 5.82
CA LEU A 222 -0.35 2.10 5.50
C LEU A 222 -1.69 2.36 6.19
N ASP A 223 -1.64 3.11 7.30
CA ASP A 223 -2.84 3.41 8.08
C ASP A 223 -3.46 4.73 7.60
N GLU A 224 -4.55 4.64 6.84
CA GLU A 224 -5.29 5.76 6.25
C GLU A 224 -4.38 6.77 5.50
N PRO A 225 -3.56 6.33 4.54
CA PRO A 225 -2.47 7.13 3.96
C PRO A 225 -2.93 8.35 3.17
N THR A 226 -4.18 8.43 2.75
CA THR A 226 -4.70 9.50 1.89
C THR A 226 -5.73 10.41 2.57
N VAL A 227 -5.99 10.20 3.86
CA VAL A 227 -6.91 11.04 4.64
C VAL A 227 -6.45 12.49 4.67
N GLY A 228 -7.39 13.42 4.43
CA GLY A 228 -7.11 14.86 4.40
C GLY A 228 -6.40 15.34 3.13
N MET A 229 -6.25 14.51 2.10
CA MET A 229 -5.75 14.93 0.80
C MET A 229 -6.88 15.42 -0.10
N ASP A 230 -6.60 16.43 -0.92
CA ASP A 230 -7.47 16.78 -2.04
C ASP A 230 -7.54 15.66 -3.08
N ALA A 231 -8.58 15.67 -3.94
CA ALA A 231 -8.85 14.59 -4.89
C ALA A 231 -7.67 14.31 -5.85
N ARG A 232 -6.93 15.35 -6.28
CA ARG A 232 -5.78 15.20 -7.18
C ARG A 232 -4.60 14.55 -6.45
N SER A 233 -4.27 15.06 -5.26
CA SER A 233 -3.20 14.50 -4.42
C SER A 233 -3.47 13.06 -4.04
N ARG A 234 -4.74 12.72 -3.71
CA ARG A 234 -5.17 11.37 -3.40
C ARG A 234 -4.96 10.41 -4.57
N ARG A 235 -5.40 10.78 -5.79
CA ARG A 235 -5.19 9.95 -6.99
C ARG A 235 -3.71 9.71 -7.29
N ASN A 236 -2.88 10.73 -7.22
CA ASN A 236 -1.44 10.57 -7.42
C ASN A 236 -0.82 9.63 -6.37
N THR A 237 -1.29 9.70 -5.12
CA THR A 237 -0.84 8.79 -4.05
C THR A 237 -1.32 7.36 -4.30
N TRP A 238 -2.54 7.17 -4.80
CA TRP A 238 -3.03 5.85 -5.21
C TRP A 238 -2.20 5.24 -6.34
N GLU A 239 -1.88 6.02 -7.36
CA GLU A 239 -1.01 5.58 -8.46
C GLU A 239 0.37 5.14 -7.92
N PHE A 240 0.93 5.91 -6.99
CA PHE A 240 2.18 5.56 -6.33
C PHE A 240 2.06 4.27 -5.52
N ILE A 241 1.04 4.13 -4.64
CA ILE A 241 0.82 2.90 -3.86
C ILE A 241 0.62 1.69 -4.79
N GLY A 242 -0.18 1.87 -5.85
CA GLY A 242 -0.40 0.82 -6.85
C GLY A 242 0.87 0.40 -7.59
N SER A 243 1.83 1.31 -7.79
CA SER A 243 3.11 0.98 -8.43
C SER A 243 4.00 0.09 -7.57
N LEU A 244 3.93 0.21 -6.24
CA LEU A 244 4.70 -0.61 -5.30
C LEU A 244 4.37 -2.11 -5.42
N LYS A 245 3.14 -2.45 -5.78
CA LYS A 245 2.72 -3.83 -6.04
C LYS A 245 3.51 -4.50 -7.18
N GLY A 246 3.89 -3.73 -8.21
CA GLY A 246 4.73 -4.21 -9.31
C GLY A 246 6.12 -4.69 -8.88
N GLU A 247 6.56 -4.34 -7.68
CA GLU A 247 7.87 -4.69 -7.08
C GLU A 247 7.81 -5.89 -6.12
N ASN A 248 6.77 -6.70 -6.18
CA ASN A 248 6.53 -7.82 -5.25
C ASN A 248 6.39 -7.43 -3.77
N LYS A 249 6.07 -6.17 -3.48
CA LYS A 249 5.79 -5.72 -2.12
C LYS A 249 4.39 -6.13 -1.68
N THR A 250 4.27 -6.59 -0.45
CA THR A 250 2.97 -6.78 0.18
C THR A 250 2.55 -5.48 0.83
N ILE A 251 1.32 -5.03 0.59
CA ILE A 251 0.80 -3.78 1.12
C ILE A 251 -0.46 -4.07 1.92
N ILE A 252 -0.47 -3.63 3.17
CA ILE A 252 -1.63 -3.67 4.04
C ILE A 252 -2.09 -2.24 4.25
N LEU A 253 -3.24 -1.92 3.68
CA LEU A 253 -3.85 -0.59 3.69
C LEU A 253 -5.07 -0.60 4.60
N THR A 254 -5.16 0.33 5.54
CA THR A 254 -6.44 0.60 6.20
C THR A 254 -7.08 1.83 5.57
N THR A 255 -8.39 1.79 5.43
CA THR A 255 -9.13 2.92 4.89
C THR A 255 -10.59 2.89 5.32
N HIS A 256 -11.21 4.07 5.34
CA HIS A 256 -12.65 4.22 5.36
C HIS A 256 -13.18 4.73 4.00
N TYR A 257 -12.30 5.01 3.03
CA TYR A 257 -12.68 5.36 1.66
C TYR A 257 -12.92 4.11 0.83
N ILE A 258 -14.18 3.87 0.49
CA ILE A 258 -14.59 2.69 -0.28
C ILE A 258 -13.94 2.69 -1.67
N GLU A 259 -13.89 3.86 -2.32
CA GLU A 259 -13.27 4.03 -3.64
C GLU A 259 -11.78 3.64 -3.63
N GLU A 260 -11.05 3.97 -2.54
CA GLU A 260 -9.65 3.57 -2.36
C GLU A 260 -9.50 2.05 -2.31
N ALA A 261 -10.30 1.40 -1.47
CA ALA A 261 -10.29 -0.06 -1.34
C ALA A 261 -10.67 -0.75 -2.65
N GLU A 262 -11.72 -0.27 -3.35
CA GLU A 262 -12.17 -0.84 -4.62
C GLU A 262 -11.15 -0.67 -5.75
N THR A 263 -10.44 0.48 -5.78
CA THR A 263 -9.49 0.81 -6.85
C THR A 263 -8.14 0.12 -6.71
N LEU A 264 -7.63 0.01 -5.48
CA LEU A 264 -6.25 -0.41 -5.25
C LEU A 264 -6.11 -1.90 -4.95
N SER A 265 -7.11 -2.51 -4.30
CA SER A 265 -6.88 -3.77 -3.60
C SER A 265 -7.06 -5.00 -4.48
N ASP A 266 -6.24 -6.01 -4.23
CA ASP A 266 -6.48 -7.37 -4.73
C ASP A 266 -7.62 -8.01 -3.95
N ARG A 267 -7.60 -7.85 -2.61
CA ARG A 267 -8.66 -8.29 -1.72
C ARG A 267 -8.95 -7.22 -0.68
N VAL A 268 -10.20 -7.20 -0.26
CA VAL A 268 -10.72 -6.29 0.77
C VAL A 268 -11.28 -7.11 1.90
N GLY A 269 -10.85 -6.82 3.13
CA GLY A 269 -11.48 -7.29 4.35
C GLY A 269 -12.37 -6.18 4.90
N ILE A 270 -13.64 -6.46 5.07
CA ILE A 270 -14.59 -5.52 5.68
C ILE A 270 -14.63 -5.76 7.18
N ILE A 271 -14.25 -4.75 7.95
CA ILE A 271 -14.22 -4.80 9.41
C ILE A 271 -15.25 -3.84 10.00
N ASP A 272 -16.00 -4.29 10.98
CA ASP A 272 -16.91 -3.47 11.78
C ASP A 272 -16.92 -3.95 13.22
N SER A 273 -16.90 -3.00 14.16
CA SER A 273 -16.97 -3.28 15.61
C SER A 273 -15.96 -4.36 16.06
N GLY A 274 -14.72 -4.27 15.56
CA GLY A 274 -13.63 -5.19 15.90
C GLY A 274 -13.64 -6.54 15.17
N LYS A 275 -14.65 -6.84 14.35
CA LYS A 275 -14.84 -8.13 13.68
C LYS A 275 -14.61 -8.01 12.18
N LEU A 276 -13.90 -8.98 11.62
CA LEU A 276 -13.86 -9.18 10.17
C LEU A 276 -15.19 -9.81 9.73
N ILE A 277 -15.98 -9.05 8.99
CA ILE A 277 -17.34 -9.46 8.59
C ILE A 277 -17.29 -10.22 7.27
N GLU A 278 -16.46 -9.74 6.33
CA GLU A 278 -16.35 -10.32 4.99
C GLU A 278 -14.96 -10.10 4.42
N ILE A 279 -14.52 -10.99 3.52
CA ILE A 279 -13.25 -10.88 2.82
C ILE A 279 -13.37 -11.48 1.42
N GLY A 280 -12.80 -10.78 0.43
CA GLY A 280 -12.79 -11.23 -0.96
C GLY A 280 -12.19 -10.19 -1.88
N THR A 281 -12.06 -10.50 -3.16
CA THR A 281 -11.76 -9.49 -4.17
C THR A 281 -12.95 -8.53 -4.30
N PRO A 282 -12.75 -7.27 -4.71
CA PRO A 282 -13.87 -6.35 -4.94
C PRO A 282 -14.97 -6.96 -5.83
N GLU A 283 -14.58 -7.68 -6.89
CA GLU A 283 -15.52 -8.32 -7.81
C GLU A 283 -16.27 -9.50 -7.17
N GLU A 284 -15.60 -10.35 -6.38
CA GLU A 284 -16.26 -11.44 -5.65
C GLU A 284 -17.29 -10.92 -4.67
N LEU A 285 -16.94 -9.85 -3.93
CA LEU A 285 -17.84 -9.21 -2.97
C LEU A 285 -19.07 -8.61 -3.67
N LYS A 286 -18.88 -7.86 -4.77
CA LYS A 286 -19.97 -7.30 -5.56
C LYS A 286 -20.91 -8.39 -6.11
N ASN A 287 -20.33 -9.47 -6.64
CA ASN A 287 -21.12 -10.59 -7.18
C ASN A 287 -21.88 -11.34 -6.10
N LYS A 288 -21.26 -11.60 -4.94
CA LYS A 288 -21.88 -12.29 -3.80
C LYS A 288 -23.14 -11.58 -3.31
N TYR A 289 -23.12 -10.26 -3.28
CA TYR A 289 -24.25 -9.44 -2.82
C TYR A 289 -25.13 -8.91 -3.96
N SER A 290 -24.81 -9.26 -5.22
CA SER A 290 -25.56 -8.84 -6.43
C SER A 290 -25.70 -7.31 -6.53
N VAL A 291 -24.60 -6.58 -6.28
CA VAL A 291 -24.54 -5.12 -6.27
C VAL A 291 -23.47 -4.57 -7.22
N LYS A 292 -23.50 -3.25 -7.49
CA LYS A 292 -22.63 -2.61 -8.50
C LYS A 292 -21.30 -2.12 -7.95
N ASN A 293 -21.22 -1.82 -6.65
CA ASN A 293 -20.03 -1.25 -6.00
C ASN A 293 -19.88 -1.73 -4.55
N LEU A 294 -18.69 -1.53 -3.98
CA LEU A 294 -18.41 -1.92 -2.59
C LEU A 294 -19.21 -1.11 -1.56
N GLU A 295 -19.69 0.09 -1.89
CA GLU A 295 -20.55 0.87 -0.98
C GLU A 295 -21.84 0.13 -0.67
N GLN A 296 -22.45 -0.43 -1.71
CA GLN A 296 -23.66 -1.24 -1.56
C GLN A 296 -23.39 -2.56 -0.83
N VAL A 297 -22.21 -3.18 -1.05
CA VAL A 297 -21.78 -4.35 -0.27
C VAL A 297 -21.73 -3.99 1.21
N PHE A 298 -21.03 -2.91 1.55
CA PHE A 298 -20.88 -2.46 2.92
C PHE A 298 -22.23 -2.16 3.58
N LEU A 299 -23.12 -1.46 2.87
CA LEU A 299 -24.47 -1.14 3.35
C LEU A 299 -25.31 -2.41 3.62
N ASN A 300 -25.23 -3.39 2.71
CA ASN A 300 -25.99 -4.66 2.87
C ASN A 300 -25.50 -5.47 4.08
N ILE A 301 -24.20 -5.44 4.38
CA ILE A 301 -23.59 -6.21 5.46
C ILE A 301 -23.83 -5.55 6.82
N THR A 302 -23.67 -4.21 6.90
CA THR A 302 -23.62 -3.48 8.17
C THR A 302 -24.93 -2.74 8.49
N GLY A 303 -25.81 -2.60 7.51
CA GLY A 303 -27.05 -1.82 7.63
C GLY A 303 -26.85 -0.30 7.70
N ARG A 304 -25.61 0.18 7.53
CA ARG A 304 -25.25 1.62 7.61
C ARG A 304 -24.26 2.02 6.53
N ARG A 305 -24.25 3.29 6.16
CA ARG A 305 -23.23 3.85 5.26
C ARG A 305 -21.94 4.15 6.04
N ILE A 306 -20.78 4.04 5.37
CA ILE A 306 -19.56 4.67 5.89
C ILE A 306 -19.74 6.17 5.70
N THR A 307 -19.89 6.91 6.80
CA THR A 307 -19.85 8.37 6.77
C THR A 307 -18.39 8.80 6.67
N GLU A 308 -18.05 9.49 5.60
CA GLU A 308 -16.82 10.26 5.53
C GLU A 308 -16.91 11.30 6.65
N GLY A 309 -16.04 11.22 7.66
CA GLY A 309 -15.98 12.20 8.72
C GLY A 309 -15.72 13.60 8.11
N LEU A 310 -16.55 14.56 8.46
CA LEU A 310 -16.38 15.99 8.15
C LEU A 310 -15.13 16.53 8.85
#